data_4816e15cefeca448edbad73da316dfae
#
_entry.id   4816e15cefeca448edbad73da316dfae
#
_cell.length_a   1.000
_cell.length_b   1.000
_cell.length_c   1.000
_cell.angle_alpha   90.00
_cell.angle_beta   90.00
_cell.angle_gamma   90.00
#
_symmetry.space_group_name_H-M   'P 1'
#
loop_
_entity.id
_entity.type
_entity.pdbx_description
1 polymer ?
#
loop_
_entity_poly.entity_id
_entity_poly.type
_entity_poly.pdbx_seq_one_letter_code
_entity_poly.pdbx_strand_id
1 'polypeptide(L)'
;MFAPGAARFLAIGEGLLIFLALMPVLGVIPFSLGWAVLLAAGFAVYLFFAVFFRDPERLPGPGIVSAADGRVRAVEREGDLLRISVFMNVTNVHVNRFPLDAQVAEVGDAGSGFRAAYRPDAEHNVQRRYRLATALGNVEVVQITGIVARRLVSFVAPGATRRKGDRLGMIVLGSRVDVLLPADRVTALVKVGDRVQAGSTAIAREIAP
;
A
#
# COMPACT_ATOMS: atom_id res chain seq x y z
N MET A 1 1.12 -9.86 -11.64
CA MET A 1 2.19 -10.03 -10.65
C MET A 1 1.63 -9.85 -9.25
N PHE A 2 2.26 -10.45 -8.23
CA PHE A 2 1.85 -10.33 -6.84
C PHE A 2 2.91 -9.63 -6.00
N ALA A 3 2.49 -9.06 -4.90
CA ALA A 3 3.39 -8.43 -3.93
C ALA A 3 4.46 -9.42 -3.42
N PRO A 4 5.69 -8.95 -3.13
CA PRO A 4 6.75 -9.80 -2.59
C PRO A 4 6.28 -10.59 -1.36
N GLY A 5 6.51 -11.90 -1.36
CA GLY A 5 6.09 -12.82 -0.30
C GLY A 5 4.64 -13.32 -0.39
N ALA A 6 3.77 -12.69 -1.18
CA ALA A 6 2.38 -13.11 -1.33
C ALA A 6 2.22 -14.42 -2.12
N ALA A 7 3.14 -14.70 -3.06
CA ALA A 7 3.08 -15.90 -3.90
C ALA A 7 3.06 -17.20 -3.08
N ARG A 8 3.85 -17.28 -2.01
CA ARG A 8 3.88 -18.46 -1.11
C ARG A 8 2.54 -18.65 -0.38
N PHE A 9 1.97 -17.55 0.12
CA PHE A 9 0.67 -17.57 0.80
C PHE A 9 -0.44 -18.02 -0.16
N LEU A 10 -0.47 -17.48 -1.38
CA LEU A 10 -1.45 -17.85 -2.41
C LEU A 10 -1.28 -19.31 -2.86
N ALA A 11 -0.04 -19.79 -3.07
CA ALA A 11 0.21 -21.18 -3.43
C ALA A 11 -0.27 -22.18 -2.34
N ILE A 12 -0.11 -21.84 -1.06
CA ILE A 12 -0.64 -22.67 0.04
C ILE A 12 -2.17 -22.68 0.00
N GLY A 13 -2.81 -21.52 -0.18
CA GLY A 13 -4.27 -21.42 -0.30
C GLY A 13 -4.84 -22.21 -1.48
N GLU A 14 -4.18 -22.13 -2.64
CA GLU A 14 -4.53 -22.89 -3.83
C GLU A 14 -4.38 -24.40 -3.60
N GLY A 15 -3.26 -24.85 -3.05
CA GLY A 15 -3.04 -26.25 -2.72
C GLY A 15 -4.07 -26.80 -1.76
N LEU A 16 -4.45 -26.03 -0.73
CA LEU A 16 -5.49 -26.40 0.21
C LEU A 16 -6.87 -26.55 -0.48
N LEU A 17 -7.22 -25.61 -1.36
CA LEU A 17 -8.48 -25.67 -2.11
C LEU A 17 -8.53 -26.89 -3.03
N ILE A 18 -7.43 -27.19 -3.74
CA ILE A 18 -7.32 -28.38 -4.59
C ILE A 18 -7.45 -29.65 -3.73
N PHE A 19 -6.73 -29.72 -2.62
CA PHE A 19 -6.82 -30.86 -1.70
C PHE A 19 -8.26 -31.08 -1.21
N LEU A 20 -8.93 -30.04 -0.74
CA LEU A 20 -10.34 -30.11 -0.29
C LEU A 20 -11.28 -30.51 -1.45
N ALA A 21 -11.07 -30.01 -2.65
CA ALA A 21 -11.89 -30.36 -3.82
C ALA A 21 -11.75 -31.83 -4.21
N LEU A 22 -10.60 -32.45 -3.97
CA LEU A 22 -10.34 -33.88 -4.28
C LEU A 22 -10.95 -34.83 -3.25
N MET A 23 -11.27 -34.40 -2.03
CA MET A 23 -11.78 -35.27 -0.96
C MET A 23 -13.01 -36.09 -1.37
N PRO A 24 -14.06 -35.52 -1.99
CA PRO A 24 -15.20 -36.32 -2.46
C PRO A 24 -14.84 -37.25 -3.63
N VAL A 25 -13.94 -36.80 -4.53
CA VAL A 25 -13.51 -37.62 -5.70
C VAL A 25 -12.77 -38.86 -5.23
N LEU A 26 -12.00 -38.76 -4.16
CA LEU A 26 -11.24 -39.85 -3.54
C LEU A 26 -12.12 -40.72 -2.61
N GLY A 27 -13.42 -40.41 -2.47
CA GLY A 27 -14.34 -41.15 -1.60
C GLY A 27 -14.11 -40.95 -0.10
N VAL A 28 -13.30 -39.95 0.29
CA VAL A 28 -12.99 -39.68 1.71
C VAL A 28 -14.19 -39.08 2.43
N ILE A 29 -14.97 -38.25 1.72
CA ILE A 29 -16.20 -37.62 2.22
C ILE A 29 -17.26 -37.67 1.11
N PRO A 30 -18.59 -37.74 1.47
CA PRO A 30 -19.64 -37.69 0.47
C PRO A 30 -19.72 -36.30 -0.16
N PHE A 31 -19.95 -36.25 -1.48
CA PHE A 31 -20.28 -34.99 -2.15
C PHE A 31 -21.66 -34.52 -1.69
N SER A 32 -21.70 -33.33 -1.09
CA SER A 32 -22.93 -32.72 -0.57
C SER A 32 -23.01 -31.25 -0.93
N LEU A 33 -24.23 -30.68 -0.92
CA LEU A 33 -24.44 -29.26 -1.12
C LEU A 33 -23.65 -28.41 -0.10
N GLY A 34 -23.60 -28.84 1.16
CA GLY A 34 -22.84 -28.17 2.21
C GLY A 34 -21.33 -28.10 1.89
N TRP A 35 -20.79 -29.21 1.35
CA TRP A 35 -19.39 -29.24 0.92
C TRP A 35 -19.12 -28.30 -0.28
N ALA A 36 -20.02 -28.30 -1.26
CA ALA A 36 -19.91 -27.39 -2.42
C ALA A 36 -19.96 -25.91 -1.99
N VAL A 37 -20.83 -25.55 -1.05
CA VAL A 37 -20.91 -24.19 -0.48
C VAL A 37 -19.62 -23.82 0.26
N LEU A 38 -19.05 -24.74 1.04
CA LEU A 38 -17.79 -24.52 1.75
C LEU A 38 -16.64 -24.27 0.77
N LEU A 39 -16.53 -25.07 -0.29
CA LEU A 39 -15.52 -24.87 -1.33
C LEU A 39 -15.70 -23.54 -2.07
N ALA A 40 -16.93 -23.18 -2.40
CA ALA A 40 -17.23 -21.90 -3.05
C ALA A 40 -16.85 -20.70 -2.15
N ALA A 41 -17.15 -20.79 -0.86
CA ALA A 41 -16.75 -19.75 0.12
C ALA A 41 -15.23 -19.66 0.25
N GLY A 42 -14.53 -20.79 0.36
CA GLY A 42 -13.07 -20.84 0.39
C GLY A 42 -12.43 -20.25 -0.87
N PHE A 43 -12.98 -20.55 -2.04
CA PHE A 43 -12.54 -20.00 -3.32
C PHE A 43 -12.78 -18.48 -3.40
N ALA A 44 -13.91 -17.98 -2.92
CA ALA A 44 -14.18 -16.54 -2.85
C ALA A 44 -13.16 -15.80 -1.96
N VAL A 45 -12.82 -16.39 -0.80
CA VAL A 45 -11.77 -15.85 0.09
C VAL A 45 -10.41 -15.87 -0.61
N TYR A 46 -10.06 -16.95 -1.30
CA TYR A 46 -8.83 -17.04 -2.08
C TYR A 46 -8.76 -15.95 -3.16
N LEU A 47 -9.82 -15.76 -3.94
CA LEU A 47 -9.90 -14.72 -4.96
C LEU A 47 -9.76 -13.32 -4.35
N PHE A 48 -10.38 -13.07 -3.20
CA PHE A 48 -10.21 -11.81 -2.48
C PHE A 48 -8.74 -11.54 -2.18
N PHE A 49 -8.01 -12.50 -1.63
CA PHE A 49 -6.58 -12.33 -1.33
C PHE A 49 -5.73 -12.25 -2.59
N ALA A 50 -6.06 -12.98 -3.66
CA ALA A 50 -5.37 -12.88 -4.94
C ALA A 50 -5.49 -11.45 -5.52
N VAL A 51 -6.70 -10.87 -5.48
CA VAL A 51 -6.94 -9.48 -5.88
C VAL A 51 -6.25 -8.49 -4.95
N PHE A 52 -6.30 -8.73 -3.64
CA PHE A 52 -5.70 -7.86 -2.63
C PHE A 52 -4.17 -7.78 -2.77
N PHE A 53 -3.50 -8.91 -2.97
CA PHE A 53 -2.05 -8.98 -3.11
C PHE A 53 -1.54 -8.71 -4.53
N ARG A 54 -2.40 -8.29 -5.48
CA ARG A 54 -1.96 -7.95 -6.83
C ARG A 54 -0.97 -6.78 -6.80
N ASP A 55 0.02 -6.84 -7.65
CA ASP A 55 1.00 -5.78 -7.86
C ASP A 55 1.26 -5.61 -9.36
N PRO A 56 0.42 -4.84 -10.06
CA PRO A 56 0.58 -4.62 -11.49
C PRO A 56 1.84 -3.82 -11.79
N GLU A 57 2.50 -4.15 -12.88
CA GLU A 57 3.58 -3.32 -13.42
C GLU A 57 3.04 -1.95 -13.80
N ARG A 58 3.85 -0.91 -13.55
CA ARG A 58 3.48 0.49 -13.83
C ARG A 58 4.65 1.27 -14.37
N LEU A 59 4.38 2.08 -15.37
CA LEU A 59 5.33 3.08 -15.84
C LEU A 59 5.31 4.28 -14.89
N PRO A 60 6.48 4.77 -14.44
CA PRO A 60 6.55 5.97 -13.62
C PRO A 60 5.97 7.18 -14.34
N GLY A 61 5.09 7.91 -13.67
CA GLY A 61 4.54 9.17 -14.17
C GLY A 61 5.52 10.34 -14.07
N PRO A 62 5.16 11.53 -14.61
CA PRO A 62 5.97 12.74 -14.50
C PRO A 62 5.99 13.30 -13.07
N GLY A 63 6.99 14.14 -12.77
CA GLY A 63 7.10 14.84 -11.48
C GLY A 63 7.20 13.90 -10.28
N ILE A 64 6.62 14.30 -9.16
CA ILE A 64 6.53 13.52 -7.92
C ILE A 64 5.25 12.70 -7.97
N VAL A 65 5.36 11.38 -7.92
CA VAL A 65 4.22 10.49 -8.09
C VAL A 65 3.62 10.05 -6.76
N SER A 66 2.36 9.62 -6.77
CA SER A 66 1.70 9.06 -5.59
C SER A 66 2.44 7.82 -5.06
N ALA A 67 2.64 7.76 -3.76
CA ALA A 67 3.18 6.57 -3.11
C ALA A 67 2.13 5.45 -2.93
N ALA A 68 0.85 5.74 -3.09
CA ALA A 68 -0.25 4.81 -2.87
C ALA A 68 -1.35 4.92 -3.92
N ASP A 69 -2.10 3.83 -4.09
CA ASP A 69 -3.39 3.85 -4.79
C ASP A 69 -4.49 4.34 -3.86
N GLY A 70 -5.42 5.14 -4.37
CA GLY A 70 -6.57 5.49 -3.56
C GLY A 70 -7.18 6.83 -3.89
N ARG A 71 -7.72 7.49 -2.85
CA ARG A 71 -8.25 8.84 -2.91
C ARG A 71 -7.47 9.78 -2.01
N VAL A 72 -7.15 10.95 -2.53
CA VAL A 72 -6.57 12.05 -1.76
C VAL A 72 -7.56 12.49 -0.69
N ARG A 73 -7.14 12.52 0.57
CA ARG A 73 -7.94 12.93 1.72
C ARG A 73 -7.54 14.27 2.30
N ALA A 74 -6.26 14.61 2.18
CA ALA A 74 -5.75 15.90 2.61
C ALA A 74 -4.63 16.38 1.67
N VAL A 75 -4.57 17.67 1.47
CA VAL A 75 -3.46 18.40 0.86
C VAL A 75 -3.27 19.62 1.74
N GLU A 76 -2.34 19.56 2.66
CA GLU A 76 -2.21 20.53 3.76
C GLU A 76 -0.76 20.94 3.94
N ARG A 77 -0.54 22.21 4.28
CA ARG A 77 0.76 22.71 4.65
C ARG A 77 0.92 22.61 6.17
N GLU A 78 1.93 21.88 6.62
CA GLU A 78 2.29 21.69 8.01
C GLU A 78 3.70 22.28 8.25
N GLY A 79 3.78 23.55 8.64
CA GLY A 79 5.04 24.26 8.75
C GLY A 79 5.73 24.34 7.39
N ASP A 80 6.95 23.79 7.29
CA ASP A 80 7.75 23.78 6.08
C ASP A 80 7.48 22.56 5.18
N LEU A 81 6.48 21.73 5.52
CA LEU A 81 6.12 20.54 4.76
C LEU A 81 4.75 20.68 4.11
N LEU A 82 4.62 20.14 2.90
CA LEU A 82 3.38 19.87 2.22
C LEU A 82 3.02 18.39 2.43
N ARG A 83 1.96 18.11 3.18
CA ARG A 83 1.42 16.78 3.38
C ARG A 83 0.34 16.47 2.33
N ILE A 84 0.51 15.35 1.62
CA ILE A 84 -0.50 14.79 0.73
C ILE A 84 -0.87 13.42 1.27
N SER A 85 -2.13 13.26 1.75
CA SER A 85 -2.64 12.03 2.35
C SER A 85 -3.51 11.27 1.37
N VAL A 86 -3.23 9.98 1.17
CA VAL A 86 -3.98 9.09 0.29
C VAL A 86 -4.59 7.95 1.10
N PHE A 87 -5.91 7.84 1.09
CA PHE A 87 -6.65 6.74 1.70
C PHE A 87 -6.81 5.59 0.71
N MET A 88 -6.49 4.38 1.16
CA MET A 88 -6.56 3.15 0.38
C MET A 88 -7.75 2.31 0.85
N ASN A 89 -8.68 2.03 -0.06
CA ASN A 89 -9.77 1.08 0.16
C ASN A 89 -9.24 -0.35 -0.05
N VAL A 90 -9.93 -1.36 0.50
CA VAL A 90 -9.56 -2.78 0.37
C VAL A 90 -9.44 -3.28 -1.08
N THR A 91 -10.11 -2.63 -2.02
CA THR A 91 -10.03 -2.93 -3.46
C THR A 91 -8.86 -2.28 -4.18
N ASN A 92 -8.12 -1.36 -3.54
CA ASN A 92 -6.95 -0.73 -4.13
C ASN A 92 -5.74 -1.67 -4.10
N VAL A 93 -4.71 -1.37 -4.90
CA VAL A 93 -3.40 -2.02 -4.78
C VAL A 93 -2.73 -1.52 -3.50
N HIS A 94 -2.31 -2.43 -2.63
CA HIS A 94 -1.73 -2.09 -1.32
C HIS A 94 -0.20 -2.04 -1.31
N VAL A 95 0.44 -2.28 -2.46
CA VAL A 95 1.88 -2.05 -2.63
C VAL A 95 2.12 -0.56 -2.81
N ASN A 96 2.90 0.01 -1.88
CA ASN A 96 3.32 1.40 -1.93
C ASN A 96 4.62 1.53 -2.71
N ARG A 97 4.80 2.68 -3.36
CA ARG A 97 5.92 2.91 -4.28
C ARG A 97 6.66 4.20 -3.93
N PHE A 98 7.92 4.28 -4.35
CA PHE A 98 8.73 5.49 -4.21
C PHE A 98 8.13 6.64 -5.02
N PRO A 99 7.89 7.81 -4.40
CA PRO A 99 7.33 8.97 -5.11
C PRO A 99 8.33 9.66 -6.05
N LEU A 100 9.62 9.47 -5.82
CA LEU A 100 10.74 10.00 -6.60
C LEU A 100 11.99 9.15 -6.34
N ASP A 101 13.06 9.39 -7.09
CA ASP A 101 14.34 8.74 -6.88
C ASP A 101 14.89 9.12 -5.50
N ALA A 102 15.31 8.14 -4.71
CA ALA A 102 15.72 8.37 -3.34
C ALA A 102 16.68 7.31 -2.80
N GLN A 103 17.46 7.71 -1.80
CA GLN A 103 18.10 6.80 -0.86
C GLN A 103 17.30 6.75 0.43
N VAL A 104 17.04 5.56 0.94
CA VAL A 104 16.38 5.36 2.24
C VAL A 104 17.37 5.72 3.34
N ALA A 105 17.18 6.86 3.99
CA ALA A 105 18.03 7.29 5.11
C ALA A 105 17.66 6.54 6.39
N GLU A 106 16.36 6.38 6.66
CA GLU A 106 15.87 5.76 7.89
C GLU A 106 14.52 5.07 7.64
N VAL A 107 14.27 3.98 8.38
CA VAL A 107 12.96 3.33 8.50
C VAL A 107 12.65 3.19 9.98
N GLY A 108 11.59 3.82 10.46
CA GLY A 108 11.18 3.81 11.86
C GLY A 108 9.71 3.46 12.03
N ASP A 109 9.39 2.73 13.09
CA ASP A 109 8.01 2.42 13.48
C ASP A 109 7.58 3.29 14.64
N ALA A 110 6.31 3.73 14.65
CA ALA A 110 5.73 4.54 15.70
C ALA A 110 4.23 4.25 15.85
N GLY A 111 3.64 4.80 16.92
CA GLY A 111 2.21 4.68 17.22
C GLY A 111 1.81 3.31 17.75
N SER A 112 0.61 3.25 18.34
CA SER A 112 0.05 2.03 18.93
C SER A 112 -1.46 1.91 18.77
N GLY A 113 -2.10 2.92 18.15
CA GLY A 113 -3.56 2.98 17.94
C GLY A 113 -4.03 2.12 16.77
N PHE A 114 -5.35 1.90 16.73
CA PHE A 114 -6.03 1.12 15.68
C PHE A 114 -7.35 1.79 15.27
N ARG A 115 -7.32 3.09 15.00
CA ARG A 115 -8.50 3.85 14.55
C ARG A 115 -8.69 3.74 13.05
N ALA A 116 -9.89 4.07 12.57
CA ALA A 116 -10.15 4.08 11.13
C ALA A 116 -9.21 5.06 10.41
N ALA A 117 -8.46 4.57 9.41
CA ALA A 117 -7.40 5.33 8.74
C ALA A 117 -7.87 6.64 8.06
N TYR A 118 -9.18 6.77 7.80
CA TYR A 118 -9.78 8.00 7.26
C TYR A 118 -10.08 9.09 8.30
N ARG A 119 -9.92 8.80 9.60
CA ARG A 119 -10.15 9.77 10.68
C ARG A 119 -8.89 10.61 10.92
N PRO A 120 -9.05 11.87 11.36
CA PRO A 120 -7.92 12.73 11.70
C PRO A 120 -7.02 12.12 12.79
N ASP A 121 -7.63 11.51 13.81
CA ASP A 121 -6.96 10.90 14.97
C ASP A 121 -6.24 9.57 14.66
N ALA A 122 -6.26 9.11 13.40
CA ALA A 122 -5.47 7.96 12.94
C ALA A 122 -3.95 8.21 12.96
N GLU A 123 -3.50 9.41 13.24
CA GLU A 123 -2.08 9.74 13.43
C GLU A 123 -1.42 8.99 14.59
N HIS A 124 -2.23 8.51 15.54
CA HIS A 124 -1.74 7.69 16.65
C HIS A 124 -1.72 6.18 16.35
N ASN A 125 -2.19 5.76 15.16
CA ASN A 125 -2.16 4.36 14.76
C ASN A 125 -0.72 3.87 14.57
N VAL A 126 -0.57 2.54 14.55
CA VAL A 126 0.69 1.91 14.15
C VAL A 126 1.07 2.43 12.76
N GLN A 127 2.26 3.01 12.66
CA GLN A 127 2.76 3.61 11.44
C GLN A 127 4.23 3.24 11.19
N ARG A 128 4.62 3.26 9.94
CA ARG A 128 6.01 3.13 9.50
C ARG A 128 6.37 4.34 8.66
N ARG A 129 7.42 5.02 9.10
CA ARG A 129 7.96 6.21 8.47
C ARG A 129 9.25 5.87 7.72
N TYR A 130 9.29 6.25 6.46
CA TYR A 130 10.48 6.19 5.62
C TYR A 130 10.98 7.61 5.43
N ARG A 131 12.21 7.90 5.87
CA ARG A 131 12.91 9.12 5.54
C ARG A 131 13.76 8.87 4.30
N LEU A 132 13.52 9.68 3.29
CA LEU A 132 14.08 9.53 1.96
C LEU A 132 14.97 10.74 1.65
N ALA A 133 16.26 10.51 1.45
CA ALA A 133 17.18 11.52 0.94
C ALA A 133 17.03 11.60 -0.58
N THR A 134 16.71 12.80 -1.10
CA THR A 134 16.35 13.03 -2.49
C THR A 134 17.02 14.30 -3.03
N ALA A 135 16.91 14.56 -4.33
CA ALA A 135 17.37 15.83 -4.93
C ALA A 135 16.60 17.05 -4.39
N LEU A 136 15.37 16.87 -3.89
CA LEU A 136 14.57 17.91 -3.23
C LEU A 136 14.93 18.14 -1.76
N GLY A 137 15.86 17.38 -1.21
CA GLY A 137 16.11 17.28 0.22
C GLY A 137 15.38 16.10 0.86
N ASN A 138 15.03 16.23 2.13
CA ASN A 138 14.35 15.15 2.87
C ASN A 138 12.87 15.09 2.51
N VAL A 139 12.43 13.93 2.10
CA VAL A 139 11.02 13.57 1.84
C VAL A 139 10.64 12.43 2.77
N GLU A 140 9.41 12.43 3.27
CA GLU A 140 8.94 11.32 4.09
C GLU A 140 7.74 10.62 3.44
N VAL A 141 7.71 9.31 3.55
CA VAL A 141 6.52 8.49 3.25
C VAL A 141 6.12 7.78 4.53
N VAL A 142 4.88 7.99 4.96
CA VAL A 142 4.35 7.41 6.21
C VAL A 142 3.23 6.46 5.87
N GLN A 143 3.44 5.18 6.13
CA GLN A 143 2.40 4.16 6.08
C GLN A 143 1.65 4.14 7.41
N ILE A 144 0.33 4.25 7.39
CA ILE A 144 -0.53 4.33 8.58
C ILE A 144 -1.58 3.24 8.49
N THR A 145 -1.64 2.38 9.51
CA THR A 145 -2.62 1.29 9.58
C THR A 145 -4.04 1.81 9.87
N GLY A 146 -5.06 1.00 9.53
CA GLY A 146 -6.45 1.25 9.91
C GLY A 146 -6.94 0.27 10.98
N ILE A 147 -8.26 0.14 11.12
CA ILE A 147 -8.91 -0.74 12.13
C ILE A 147 -8.50 -2.22 11.94
N VAL A 148 -8.47 -2.68 10.71
CA VAL A 148 -8.23 -4.11 10.38
C VAL A 148 -6.74 -4.37 10.11
N ALA A 149 -6.03 -3.37 9.60
CA ALA A 149 -4.63 -3.48 9.24
C ALA A 149 -3.75 -3.43 10.50
N ARG A 150 -2.92 -4.46 10.68
CA ARG A 150 -1.95 -4.52 11.78
C ARG A 150 -0.53 -4.82 11.29
N ARG A 151 -0.35 -5.03 10.00
CA ARG A 151 0.95 -5.45 9.45
C ARG A 151 1.43 -4.48 8.38
N LEU A 152 2.58 -3.88 8.64
CA LEU A 152 3.36 -3.10 7.70
C LEU A 152 4.54 -3.95 7.24
N VAL A 153 4.70 -4.09 5.93
CA VAL A 153 5.80 -4.84 5.32
C VAL A 153 6.68 -3.86 4.57
N SER A 154 7.96 -3.78 4.94
CA SER A 154 8.96 -3.02 4.18
C SER A 154 9.62 -3.92 3.15
N PHE A 155 9.82 -3.42 1.94
CA PHE A 155 10.59 -4.10 0.89
C PHE A 155 12.01 -3.53 0.76
N VAL A 156 12.34 -2.56 1.61
CA VAL A 156 13.64 -1.88 1.61
C VAL A 156 14.17 -1.75 3.03
N ALA A 157 15.49 -1.57 3.13
CA ALA A 157 16.20 -1.27 4.37
C ALA A 157 16.91 0.09 4.25
N PRO A 158 17.32 0.70 5.37
CA PRO A 158 18.18 1.88 5.36
C PRO A 158 19.42 1.67 4.48
N GLY A 159 19.85 2.70 3.77
CA GLY A 159 20.95 2.69 2.80
C GLY A 159 20.55 2.28 1.37
N ALA A 160 19.38 1.68 1.17
CA ALA A 160 18.94 1.26 -0.16
C ALA A 160 18.63 2.47 -1.06
N THR A 161 19.17 2.50 -2.27
CA THR A 161 18.81 3.47 -3.32
C THR A 161 17.77 2.84 -4.24
N ARG A 162 16.73 3.60 -4.57
CA ARG A 162 15.60 3.17 -5.41
C ARG A 162 15.17 4.28 -6.35
N ARG A 163 14.60 3.88 -7.47
CA ARG A 163 14.05 4.79 -8.46
C ARG A 163 12.58 5.10 -8.17
N LYS A 164 12.09 6.20 -8.67
CA LYS A 164 10.69 6.54 -8.73
C LYS A 164 9.85 5.39 -9.29
N GLY A 165 8.77 5.03 -8.60
CA GLY A 165 7.90 3.91 -8.97
C GLY A 165 8.33 2.53 -8.45
N ASP A 166 9.55 2.38 -7.94
CA ASP A 166 10.00 1.14 -7.29
C ASP A 166 9.15 0.83 -6.05
N ARG A 167 9.09 -0.45 -5.67
CA ARG A 167 8.33 -0.92 -4.51
C ARG A 167 8.98 -0.46 -3.21
N LEU A 168 8.21 0.22 -2.36
CA LEU A 168 8.63 0.70 -1.04
C LEU A 168 8.25 -0.27 0.07
N GLY A 169 7.01 -0.69 0.09
CA GLY A 169 6.44 -1.56 1.11
C GLY A 169 4.98 -1.89 0.82
N MET A 170 4.32 -2.52 1.79
CA MET A 170 2.91 -2.89 1.69
C MET A 170 2.21 -2.73 3.03
N ILE A 171 0.95 -2.29 3.00
CA ILE A 171 0.06 -2.24 4.16
C ILE A 171 -1.01 -3.32 3.98
N VAL A 172 -1.19 -4.20 4.97
CA VAL A 172 -2.18 -5.26 4.89
C VAL A 172 -3.50 -4.78 5.50
N LEU A 173 -4.55 -4.63 4.67
CA LEU A 173 -5.96 -4.31 4.98
C LEU A 173 -6.24 -2.92 5.58
N GLY A 174 -6.70 -1.99 4.73
CA GLY A 174 -7.28 -0.67 5.09
C GLY A 174 -6.28 0.32 5.67
N SER A 175 -5.91 1.37 4.92
CA SER A 175 -4.73 2.15 5.24
C SER A 175 -4.75 3.58 4.67
N ARG A 176 -3.86 4.40 5.19
CA ARG A 176 -3.51 5.73 4.67
C ARG A 176 -2.01 5.79 4.43
N VAL A 177 -1.62 6.48 3.39
CA VAL A 177 -0.23 6.83 3.15
C VAL A 177 -0.12 8.33 3.02
N ASP A 178 0.77 8.91 3.81
CA ASP A 178 1.09 10.33 3.74
C ASP A 178 2.44 10.50 3.06
N VAL A 179 2.54 11.46 2.13
CA VAL A 179 3.78 11.92 1.52
C VAL A 179 4.01 13.34 2.00
N LEU A 180 5.15 13.58 2.66
CA LEU A 180 5.55 14.89 3.16
C LEU A 180 6.71 15.40 2.32
N LEU A 181 6.52 16.56 1.71
CA LEU A 181 7.43 17.18 0.75
C LEU A 181 7.84 18.58 1.25
N PRO A 182 9.05 19.09 0.96
CA PRO A 182 9.41 20.48 1.26
C PRO A 182 8.44 21.45 0.56
N ALA A 183 7.66 22.22 1.34
CA ALA A 183 6.55 23.02 0.84
C ALA A 183 7.00 24.25 0.01
N ASP A 184 8.23 24.68 0.19
CA ASP A 184 8.86 25.78 -0.56
C ASP A 184 9.41 25.33 -1.93
N ARG A 185 9.54 24.02 -2.15
CA ARG A 185 10.14 23.44 -3.35
C ARG A 185 9.17 22.76 -4.29
N VAL A 186 7.91 22.60 -3.88
CA VAL A 186 6.91 21.85 -4.64
C VAL A 186 5.56 22.55 -4.73
N THR A 187 4.83 22.30 -5.82
CA THR A 187 3.42 22.66 -5.97
C THR A 187 2.59 21.40 -6.10
N ALA A 188 1.50 21.28 -5.29
CA ALA A 188 0.55 20.20 -5.41
C ALA A 188 -0.16 20.23 -6.78
N LEU A 189 -0.36 19.06 -7.38
CA LEU A 189 -1.10 18.88 -8.63
C LEU A 189 -2.46 18.20 -8.41
N VAL A 190 -2.74 17.80 -7.18
CA VAL A 190 -3.97 17.09 -6.79
C VAL A 190 -4.72 17.86 -5.71
N LYS A 191 -6.01 17.58 -5.60
CA LYS A 191 -6.91 18.11 -4.58
C LYS A 191 -7.63 16.97 -3.86
N VAL A 192 -8.23 17.30 -2.72
CA VAL A 192 -9.06 16.35 -1.94
C VAL A 192 -10.15 15.76 -2.84
N GLY A 193 -10.29 14.43 -2.80
CA GLY A 193 -11.25 13.66 -3.60
C GLY A 193 -10.67 13.05 -4.88
N ASP A 194 -9.53 13.52 -5.37
CA ASP A 194 -8.90 12.97 -6.58
C ASP A 194 -8.50 11.50 -6.39
N ARG A 195 -8.62 10.72 -7.45
CA ARG A 195 -8.13 9.33 -7.51
C ARG A 195 -6.70 9.32 -8.01
N VAL A 196 -5.85 8.58 -7.32
CA VAL A 196 -4.43 8.46 -7.65
C VAL A 196 -3.99 7.00 -7.69
N GLN A 197 -2.94 6.74 -8.46
CA GLN A 197 -2.29 5.43 -8.59
C GLN A 197 -0.81 5.54 -8.19
N ALA A 198 -0.37 4.64 -7.32
CA ALA A 198 1.02 4.55 -6.87
C ALA A 198 1.99 4.42 -8.05
N GLY A 199 3.04 5.22 -8.05
CA GLY A 199 4.07 5.21 -9.08
C GLY A 199 3.69 5.89 -10.39
N SER A 200 2.41 6.18 -10.67
CA SER A 200 1.98 6.68 -11.98
C SER A 200 1.34 8.06 -11.95
N THR A 201 0.47 8.35 -10.97
CA THR A 201 -0.20 9.66 -10.91
C THR A 201 0.71 10.70 -10.30
N ALA A 202 0.99 11.78 -11.01
CA ALA A 202 1.70 12.94 -10.47
C ALA A 202 0.85 13.62 -9.39
N ILE A 203 1.39 13.77 -8.18
CA ILE A 203 0.73 14.44 -7.05
C ILE A 203 1.32 15.82 -6.76
N ALA A 204 2.56 16.03 -7.16
CA ALA A 204 3.22 17.32 -7.05
C ALA A 204 4.28 17.50 -8.16
N ARG A 205 4.71 18.72 -8.38
CA ARG A 205 5.83 19.06 -9.23
C ARG A 205 6.78 19.99 -8.50
N GLU A 206 8.03 19.95 -8.89
CA GLU A 206 9.03 20.92 -8.43
C GLU A 206 8.66 22.32 -8.90
N ILE A 207 8.90 23.31 -8.05
CA ILE A 207 8.86 24.73 -8.42
C ILE A 207 10.18 25.00 -9.14
N ALA A 208 10.07 25.47 -10.38
CA ALA A 208 11.26 25.90 -11.11
C ALA A 208 11.99 27.01 -10.31
N PRO A 209 13.33 26.99 -10.27
CA PRO A 209 14.13 28.01 -9.60
C PRO A 209 13.93 29.42 -10.18
#